data_584b6da1700ade608570cec1ab8f6b37
#
_entry.id   584b6da1700ade608570cec1ab8f6b37
#
_cell.length_a   1.000
_cell.length_b   1.000
_cell.length_c   1.000
_cell.angle_alpha   90.00
_cell.angle_beta   90.00
_cell.angle_gamma   90.00
#
_symmetry.space_group_name_H-M   'P 1'
#
loop_
_entity.id
_entity.type
_entity.pdbx_description
1 polymer ?
#
loop_
_entity_poly.entity_id
_entity_poly.type
_entity_poly.pdbx_seq_one_letter_code
_entity_poly.pdbx_strand_id
1 'polypeptide(L)'
;VKAARQPEKRLKLYDMESCPFCKSVREALTALGLDAEIYPCPRGGKRFRQEAKRIGGKEQFPLLVDPNHQVTMYESKAIVDYLFRTYGEMKTPAGYRPGGLRPLAGATGALLRLRRGSAVRAAEAPKQLLELWSFESSPYSRLVRERLTELELPYILHNIGKEQFADMGPAAMRVKPGPYKPKAGGRREQVLAKFG
;
A
#
# COMPACT_ATOMS: atom_id res chain seq x y z
N VAL A 1 13.48 -8.45 -3.74
CA VAL A 1 13.88 -7.03 -3.64
C VAL A 1 14.43 -6.81 -2.24
N LYS A 2 15.55 -6.09 -2.09
CA LYS A 2 16.08 -5.69 -0.79
C LYS A 2 15.20 -4.55 -0.23
N ALA A 3 14.92 -4.58 1.07
CA ALA A 3 14.20 -3.48 1.72
C ALA A 3 14.98 -2.17 1.58
N ALA A 4 14.29 -1.11 1.24
CA ALA A 4 14.85 0.22 1.11
C ALA A 4 15.05 0.87 2.50
N ARG A 5 15.96 1.86 2.55
CA ARG A 5 16.03 2.74 3.72
C ARG A 5 14.76 3.60 3.79
N GLN A 6 14.19 3.73 5.00
CA GLN A 6 13.05 4.61 5.19
C GLN A 6 13.43 6.07 4.91
N PRO A 7 12.60 6.82 4.19
CA PRO A 7 12.80 8.26 4.04
C PRO A 7 12.61 9.00 5.37
N GLU A 8 13.21 10.17 5.49
CA GLU A 8 13.10 11.02 6.69
C GLU A 8 11.66 11.43 6.95
N LYS A 9 10.95 11.86 5.91
CA LYS A 9 9.53 12.18 5.93
C LYS A 9 8.76 11.10 5.21
N ARG A 10 7.65 10.62 5.79
CA ARG A 10 6.84 9.59 5.16
C ARG A 10 6.29 10.05 3.83
N LEU A 11 6.26 9.13 2.87
CA LEU A 11 5.53 9.30 1.62
C LEU A 11 4.04 9.41 1.90
N LYS A 12 3.31 10.19 1.11
CA LYS A 12 1.85 10.27 1.19
C LYS A 12 1.24 9.68 -0.06
N LEU A 13 0.30 8.78 0.11
CA LEU A 13 -0.41 8.15 -1.00
C LEU A 13 -1.91 8.39 -0.85
N TYR A 14 -2.47 9.12 -1.81
CA TYR A 14 -3.91 9.27 -1.97
C TYR A 14 -4.39 8.15 -2.89
N ASP A 15 -5.22 7.27 -2.35
CA ASP A 15 -5.58 6.05 -3.06
C ASP A 15 -7.01 5.55 -2.76
N MET A 16 -7.37 4.46 -3.40
CA MET A 16 -8.60 3.72 -3.16
C MET A 16 -8.27 2.21 -3.21
N GLU A 17 -8.68 1.46 -2.19
CA GLU A 17 -8.35 0.02 -2.08
C GLU A 17 -8.81 -0.78 -3.29
N SER A 18 -9.99 -0.48 -3.83
CA SER A 18 -10.55 -1.18 -4.99
C SER A 18 -9.89 -0.82 -6.34
N CYS A 19 -9.02 0.19 -6.37
CA CYS A 19 -8.38 0.65 -7.60
C CYS A 19 -7.17 -0.23 -7.96
N PRO A 20 -7.14 -0.88 -9.14
CA PRO A 20 -6.03 -1.74 -9.55
C PRO A 20 -4.73 -0.98 -9.78
N PHE A 21 -4.80 0.28 -10.17
CA PHE A 21 -3.64 1.15 -10.35
C PHE A 21 -3.02 1.53 -9.00
N CYS A 22 -3.85 1.84 -8.01
CA CYS A 22 -3.42 2.10 -6.64
C CYS A 22 -2.75 0.86 -6.01
N LYS A 23 -3.33 -0.32 -6.27
CA LYS A 23 -2.76 -1.60 -5.83
C LYS A 23 -1.31 -1.78 -6.30
N SER A 24 -0.99 -1.45 -7.56
CA SER A 24 0.38 -1.58 -8.08
C SER A 24 1.38 -0.71 -7.32
N VAL A 25 0.97 0.48 -6.87
CA VAL A 25 1.81 1.36 -6.04
C VAL A 25 2.01 0.77 -4.65
N ARG A 26 0.95 0.27 -4.01
CA ARG A 26 1.07 -0.40 -2.69
C ARG A 26 1.91 -1.68 -2.76
N GLU A 27 1.85 -2.43 -3.87
CA GLU A 27 2.74 -3.58 -4.13
C GLU A 27 4.21 -3.14 -4.18
N ALA A 28 4.52 -2.02 -4.83
CA ALA A 28 5.88 -1.47 -4.87
C ALA A 28 6.35 -1.00 -3.48
N LEU A 29 5.51 -0.28 -2.74
CA LEU A 29 5.80 0.11 -1.35
C LEU A 29 6.07 -1.12 -0.47
N THR A 30 5.25 -2.16 -0.60
CA THR A 30 5.46 -3.43 0.13
C THR A 30 6.76 -4.12 -0.25
N ALA A 31 7.08 -4.17 -1.56
CA ALA A 31 8.31 -4.81 -2.04
C ALA A 31 9.58 -4.12 -1.55
N LEU A 32 9.53 -2.80 -1.44
CA LEU A 32 10.61 -1.97 -0.93
C LEU A 32 10.60 -1.84 0.60
N GLY A 33 9.55 -2.31 1.28
CA GLY A 33 9.38 -2.15 2.71
C GLY A 33 9.22 -0.68 3.16
N LEU A 34 8.75 0.19 2.27
CA LEU A 34 8.58 1.62 2.56
C LEU A 34 7.28 1.86 3.33
N ASP A 35 7.36 2.61 4.41
CA ASP A 35 6.20 3.10 5.14
C ASP A 35 5.61 4.31 4.43
N ALA A 36 4.29 4.46 4.51
CA ALA A 36 3.59 5.57 3.89
C ALA A 36 2.35 5.98 4.70
N GLU A 37 2.01 7.25 4.64
CA GLU A 37 0.71 7.75 5.07
C GLU A 37 -0.29 7.53 3.94
N ILE A 38 -1.36 6.80 4.22
CA ILE A 38 -2.41 6.50 3.26
C ILE A 38 -3.60 7.40 3.54
N TYR A 39 -4.04 8.11 2.51
CA TYR A 39 -5.19 9.01 2.52
C TYR A 39 -6.28 8.42 1.61
N PRO A 40 -7.26 7.71 2.17
CA PRO A 40 -8.27 7.01 1.39
C PRO A 40 -9.18 7.97 0.62
N CYS A 41 -9.39 7.70 -0.66
CA CYS A 41 -10.19 8.51 -1.58
C CYS A 41 -11.31 7.69 -2.25
N PRO A 42 -12.27 7.12 -1.47
CA PRO A 42 -13.37 6.34 -2.03
C PRO A 42 -14.28 7.21 -2.90
N ARG A 43 -15.10 6.59 -3.74
CA ARG A 43 -16.11 7.29 -4.54
C ARG A 43 -17.13 7.96 -3.61
N GLY A 44 -17.41 9.23 -3.86
CA GLY A 44 -18.28 10.05 -3.01
C GLY A 44 -17.62 10.57 -1.74
N GLY A 45 -16.34 10.23 -1.51
CA GLY A 45 -15.56 10.73 -0.38
C GLY A 45 -15.35 12.23 -0.44
N LYS A 46 -15.37 12.88 0.73
CA LYS A 46 -15.28 14.34 0.84
C LYS A 46 -14.02 14.81 1.58
N ARG A 47 -13.36 13.92 2.36
CA ARG A 47 -12.21 14.31 3.19
C ARG A 47 -10.96 14.57 2.37
N PHE A 48 -10.51 13.60 1.59
CA PHE A 48 -9.19 13.65 0.97
C PHE A 48 -9.21 13.88 -0.54
N ARG A 49 -10.35 13.67 -1.23
CA ARG A 49 -10.44 13.89 -2.67
C ARG A 49 -10.20 15.34 -3.07
N GLN A 50 -10.77 16.29 -2.33
CA GLN A 50 -10.59 17.72 -2.57
C GLN A 50 -9.15 18.17 -2.26
N GLU A 51 -8.56 17.62 -1.19
CA GLU A 51 -7.17 17.87 -0.85
C GLU A 51 -6.23 17.35 -1.94
N ALA A 52 -6.42 16.11 -2.40
CA ALA A 52 -5.65 15.52 -3.50
C ALA A 52 -5.75 16.37 -4.78
N LYS A 53 -6.97 16.86 -5.12
CA LYS A 53 -7.18 17.76 -6.26
C LYS A 53 -6.43 19.09 -6.09
N ARG A 54 -6.44 19.68 -4.89
CA ARG A 54 -5.72 20.92 -4.60
C ARG A 54 -4.21 20.74 -4.72
N ILE A 55 -3.67 19.61 -4.26
CA ILE A 55 -2.22 19.32 -4.28
C ILE A 55 -1.75 18.99 -5.70
N GLY A 56 -2.47 18.13 -6.40
CA GLY A 56 -2.03 17.59 -7.68
C GLY A 56 -2.68 18.22 -8.92
N GLY A 57 -3.64 19.14 -8.73
CA GLY A 57 -4.33 19.85 -9.82
C GLY A 57 -5.50 19.07 -10.45
N LYS A 58 -5.64 17.78 -10.19
CA LYS A 58 -6.73 16.95 -10.74
C LYS A 58 -7.16 15.85 -9.78
N GLU A 59 -8.39 15.35 -9.97
CA GLU A 59 -8.95 14.27 -9.17
C GLU A 59 -8.70 12.92 -9.84
N GLN A 60 -7.47 12.45 -9.72
CA GLN A 60 -7.01 11.17 -10.28
C GLN A 60 -6.23 10.39 -9.22
N PHE A 61 -6.32 9.06 -9.24
CA PHE A 61 -5.65 8.17 -8.29
C PHE A 61 -4.96 7.01 -9.00
N PRO A 62 -3.80 6.56 -8.48
CA PRO A 62 -3.11 7.05 -7.29
C PRO A 62 -2.45 8.42 -7.50
N LEU A 63 -2.32 9.19 -6.40
CA LEU A 63 -1.49 10.39 -6.33
C LEU A 63 -0.43 10.15 -5.24
N LEU A 64 0.85 10.21 -5.60
CA LEU A 64 1.97 10.15 -4.67
C LEU A 64 2.49 11.56 -4.40
N VAL A 65 2.73 11.85 -3.12
CA VAL A 65 3.46 13.04 -2.67
C VAL A 65 4.69 12.58 -1.89
N ASP A 66 5.85 12.99 -2.36
CA ASP A 66 7.11 12.76 -1.67
C ASP A 66 7.68 14.10 -1.14
N PRO A 67 7.57 14.34 0.17
CA PRO A 67 8.07 15.59 0.75
C PRO A 67 9.60 15.65 0.85
N ASN A 68 10.31 14.52 0.69
CA ASN A 68 11.76 14.48 0.77
C ASN A 68 12.42 15.07 -0.50
N HIS A 69 11.76 14.86 -1.65
CA HIS A 69 12.25 15.31 -2.96
C HIS A 69 11.33 16.37 -3.58
N GLN A 70 10.31 16.85 -2.86
CA GLN A 70 9.31 17.82 -3.36
C GLN A 70 8.61 17.33 -4.64
N VAL A 71 8.35 16.02 -4.73
CA VAL A 71 7.70 15.39 -5.88
C VAL A 71 6.23 15.17 -5.59
N THR A 72 5.39 15.59 -6.54
CA THR A 72 3.96 15.25 -6.60
C THR A 72 3.68 14.65 -7.96
N MET A 73 3.17 13.41 -8.00
CA MET A 73 3.02 12.72 -9.26
C MET A 73 1.83 11.76 -9.32
N TYR A 74 1.32 11.61 -10.52
CA TYR A 74 0.28 10.66 -10.90
C TYR A 74 0.88 9.51 -11.72
N GLU A 75 0.03 8.65 -12.24
CA GLU A 75 0.33 7.50 -13.07
C GLU A 75 1.07 6.38 -12.34
N SER A 76 0.36 5.31 -12.07
CA SER A 76 0.89 4.17 -11.29
C SER A 76 2.21 3.63 -11.82
N LYS A 77 2.41 3.62 -13.16
CA LYS A 77 3.67 3.19 -13.77
C LYS A 77 4.81 4.14 -13.40
N ALA A 78 4.59 5.45 -13.55
CA ALA A 78 5.60 6.45 -13.23
C ALA A 78 5.94 6.44 -11.73
N ILE A 79 4.91 6.30 -10.87
CA ILE A 79 5.09 6.19 -9.42
C ILE A 79 5.91 4.95 -9.06
N VAL A 80 5.58 3.79 -9.61
CA VAL A 80 6.32 2.55 -9.35
C VAL A 80 7.77 2.68 -9.81
N ASP A 81 8.00 3.20 -11.02
CA ASP A 81 9.36 3.42 -11.55
C ASP A 81 10.15 4.41 -10.69
N TYR A 82 9.50 5.46 -10.18
CA TYR A 82 10.08 6.43 -9.26
C TYR A 82 10.50 5.77 -7.94
N LEU A 83 9.62 5.03 -7.29
CA LEU A 83 9.87 4.36 -6.02
C LEU A 83 11.06 3.40 -6.10
N PHE A 84 11.10 2.55 -7.14
CA PHE A 84 12.22 1.63 -7.33
C PHE A 84 13.53 2.33 -7.63
N ARG A 85 13.52 3.41 -8.39
CA ARG A 85 14.71 4.17 -8.76
C ARG A 85 15.26 4.97 -7.58
N THR A 86 14.38 5.71 -6.90
CA THR A 86 14.78 6.65 -5.84
C THR A 86 15.11 5.95 -4.53
N TYR A 87 14.28 4.99 -4.11
CA TYR A 87 14.42 4.33 -2.81
C TYR A 87 15.00 2.92 -2.92
N GLY A 88 14.76 2.24 -4.03
CA GLY A 88 15.30 0.91 -4.27
C GLY A 88 16.68 0.91 -4.93
N GLU A 89 17.14 2.04 -5.45
CA GLU A 89 18.40 2.20 -6.18
C GLU A 89 18.55 1.19 -7.33
N MET A 90 17.41 0.84 -7.97
CA MET A 90 17.36 -0.20 -8.99
C MET A 90 16.30 0.09 -10.05
N LYS A 91 16.44 -0.56 -11.21
CA LYS A 91 15.38 -0.57 -12.23
C LYS A 91 14.18 -1.38 -11.70
N THR A 92 12.97 -0.94 -12.05
CA THR A 92 11.74 -1.66 -11.72
C THR A 92 11.80 -3.11 -12.21
N PRO A 93 11.74 -4.11 -11.33
CA PRO A 93 11.72 -5.50 -11.75
C PRO A 93 10.46 -5.81 -12.59
N ALA A 94 10.56 -6.71 -13.57
CA ALA A 94 9.47 -7.02 -14.49
C ALA A 94 8.15 -7.39 -13.78
N GLY A 95 8.22 -8.09 -12.66
CA GLY A 95 7.06 -8.47 -11.86
C GLY A 95 6.29 -7.31 -11.21
N TYR A 96 6.87 -6.11 -11.13
CA TYR A 96 6.24 -4.92 -10.55
C TYR A 96 5.85 -3.86 -11.58
N ARG A 97 6.17 -4.08 -12.86
CA ARG A 97 5.78 -3.14 -13.91
C ARG A 97 4.28 -3.17 -14.13
N PRO A 98 3.55 -2.06 -13.90
CA PRO A 98 2.13 -1.99 -14.22
C PRO A 98 1.94 -2.10 -15.74
N GLY A 99 1.04 -2.99 -16.17
CA GLY A 99 0.74 -3.19 -17.58
C GLY A 99 0.13 -4.56 -17.90
N GLY A 100 -0.28 -4.76 -19.13
CA GLY A 100 -0.88 -6.00 -19.62
C GLY A 100 -2.25 -6.31 -19.00
N LEU A 101 -2.55 -7.58 -18.79
CA LEU A 101 -3.82 -8.07 -18.25
C LEU A 101 -3.97 -7.92 -16.72
N ARG A 102 -2.94 -7.46 -16.00
CA ARG A 102 -2.97 -7.31 -14.53
C ARG A 102 -4.06 -6.35 -14.02
N PRO A 103 -4.32 -5.19 -14.64
CA PRO A 103 -5.43 -4.32 -14.24
C PRO A 103 -6.80 -4.99 -14.40
N LEU A 104 -6.98 -5.79 -15.46
CA LEU A 104 -8.21 -6.54 -15.72
C LEU A 104 -8.47 -7.61 -14.65
N ALA A 105 -7.44 -8.38 -14.27
CA ALA A 105 -7.55 -9.37 -13.19
C ALA A 105 -7.88 -8.71 -11.84
N GLY A 106 -7.36 -7.50 -11.59
CA GLY A 106 -7.71 -6.69 -10.42
C GLY A 106 -9.17 -6.19 -10.45
N ALA A 107 -9.66 -5.80 -11.62
CA ALA A 107 -11.03 -5.31 -11.80
C ALA A 107 -12.08 -6.42 -11.60
N THR A 108 -11.84 -7.62 -12.13
CA THR A 108 -12.73 -8.80 -11.92
C THR A 108 -12.78 -9.19 -10.45
N GLY A 109 -11.64 -9.21 -9.75
CA GLY A 109 -11.59 -9.45 -8.32
C GLY A 109 -12.37 -8.40 -7.50
N ALA A 110 -12.34 -7.13 -7.90
CA ALA A 110 -13.10 -6.06 -7.27
C ALA A 110 -14.62 -6.20 -7.50
N LEU A 111 -15.04 -6.66 -8.69
CA LEU A 111 -16.45 -6.91 -9.03
C LEU A 111 -17.02 -8.07 -8.19
N LEU A 112 -16.31 -9.19 -8.10
CA LEU A 112 -16.68 -10.37 -7.30
C LEU A 112 -16.82 -10.04 -5.80
N ARG A 113 -16.18 -8.99 -5.30
CA ARG A 113 -16.24 -8.53 -3.90
C ARG A 113 -17.29 -7.44 -3.67
N LEU A 114 -18.30 -7.30 -4.54
CA LEU A 114 -19.39 -6.32 -4.40
C LEU A 114 -18.89 -4.89 -4.19
N ARG A 115 -17.80 -4.50 -4.86
CA ARG A 115 -17.18 -3.16 -4.79
C ARG A 115 -16.78 -2.71 -3.38
N ARG A 116 -16.46 -3.63 -2.46
CA ARG A 116 -15.94 -3.28 -1.13
C ARG A 116 -14.69 -2.41 -1.27
N GLY A 117 -14.55 -1.42 -0.38
CA GLY A 117 -13.46 -0.46 -0.41
C GLY A 117 -13.54 0.55 -1.56
N SER A 118 -14.71 0.75 -2.18
CA SER A 118 -14.86 1.69 -3.31
C SER A 118 -15.76 2.89 -3.04
N ALA A 119 -16.75 2.77 -2.16
CA ALA A 119 -17.72 3.83 -1.87
C ALA A 119 -17.60 4.29 -0.41
N VAL A 120 -17.81 5.58 -0.20
CA VAL A 120 -17.74 6.20 1.13
C VAL A 120 -18.88 5.72 2.03
N ARG A 121 -18.59 5.61 3.31
CA ARG A 121 -19.54 5.47 4.42
C ARG A 121 -19.27 6.56 5.45
N ALA A 122 -20.32 7.05 6.09
CA ALA A 122 -20.18 8.06 7.14
C ALA A 122 -19.35 7.51 8.31
N ALA A 123 -18.36 8.27 8.74
CA ALA A 123 -17.55 8.00 9.91
C ALA A 123 -16.94 9.29 10.44
N GLU A 124 -16.64 9.32 11.73
CA GLU A 124 -15.87 10.40 12.34
C GLU A 124 -14.38 10.25 12.00
N ALA A 125 -13.68 11.37 11.89
CA ALA A 125 -12.23 11.36 11.72
C ALA A 125 -11.56 10.94 13.04
N PRO A 126 -10.54 10.07 13.02
CA PRO A 126 -9.80 9.73 14.22
C PRO A 126 -9.02 10.95 14.72
N LYS A 127 -8.83 11.06 16.04
CA LYS A 127 -8.02 12.14 16.64
C LYS A 127 -6.54 12.07 16.26
N GLN A 128 -6.06 10.88 15.93
CA GLN A 128 -4.71 10.62 15.47
C GLN A 128 -4.72 9.58 14.36
N LEU A 129 -3.67 9.52 13.55
CA LEU A 129 -3.52 8.52 12.51
C LEU A 129 -3.51 7.11 13.12
N LEU A 130 -4.29 6.23 12.52
CA LEU A 130 -4.23 4.81 12.83
C LEU A 130 -2.93 4.22 12.26
N GLU A 131 -2.47 3.10 12.82
CA GLU A 131 -1.29 2.39 12.31
C GLU A 131 -1.69 0.98 11.87
N LEU A 132 -1.24 0.58 10.68
CA LEU A 132 -1.50 -0.75 10.12
C LEU A 132 -0.21 -1.42 9.69
N TRP A 133 0.18 -2.51 10.37
CA TRP A 133 1.28 -3.38 9.95
C TRP A 133 0.76 -4.43 8.98
N SER A 134 1.18 -4.37 7.73
CA SER A 134 0.57 -5.16 6.68
C SER A 134 1.51 -5.36 5.48
N PHE A 135 1.12 -6.25 4.59
CA PHE A 135 1.67 -6.37 3.24
C PHE A 135 0.51 -6.49 2.23
N GLU A 136 0.72 -5.99 1.01
CA GLU A 136 -0.37 -5.82 0.05
C GLU A 136 -1.12 -7.12 -0.28
N SER A 137 -0.42 -8.24 -0.41
CA SER A 137 -1.05 -9.53 -0.76
C SER A 137 -1.75 -10.23 0.40
N SER A 138 -1.79 -9.65 1.61
CA SER A 138 -2.52 -10.23 2.75
C SER A 138 -4.03 -10.16 2.56
N PRO A 139 -4.76 -11.28 2.50
CA PRO A 139 -6.20 -11.26 2.39
C PRO A 139 -6.90 -10.69 3.65
N TYR A 140 -6.33 -10.91 4.82
CA TYR A 140 -6.87 -10.38 6.08
C TYR A 140 -6.68 -8.87 6.19
N SER A 141 -5.47 -8.38 5.94
CA SER A 141 -5.19 -6.94 5.96
C SER A 141 -5.99 -6.18 4.91
N ARG A 142 -6.31 -6.84 3.80
CA ARG A 142 -7.16 -6.23 2.76
C ARG A 142 -8.55 -5.89 3.29
N LEU A 143 -9.17 -6.74 4.10
CA LEU A 143 -10.47 -6.45 4.72
C LEU A 143 -10.41 -5.19 5.58
N VAL A 144 -9.32 -5.01 6.31
CA VAL A 144 -9.10 -3.80 7.12
C VAL A 144 -8.93 -2.58 6.21
N ARG A 145 -8.08 -2.66 5.17
CA ARG A 145 -7.88 -1.55 4.22
C ARG A 145 -9.16 -1.17 3.47
N GLU A 146 -10.01 -2.16 3.10
CA GLU A 146 -11.33 -1.91 2.52
C GLU A 146 -12.19 -1.06 3.46
N ARG A 147 -12.19 -1.36 4.76
CA ARG A 147 -12.95 -0.59 5.76
C ARG A 147 -12.34 0.80 6.00
N LEU A 148 -11.03 0.90 6.14
CA LEU A 148 -10.36 2.20 6.25
C LEU A 148 -10.67 3.10 5.05
N THR A 149 -10.72 2.51 3.85
CA THR A 149 -11.09 3.24 2.63
C THR A 149 -12.56 3.69 2.66
N GLU A 150 -13.50 2.80 2.95
CA GLU A 150 -14.93 3.13 3.01
C GLU A 150 -15.24 4.23 4.04
N LEU A 151 -14.53 4.25 5.15
CA LEU A 151 -14.73 5.20 6.24
C LEU A 151 -13.86 6.47 6.11
N GLU A 152 -13.09 6.60 5.04
CA GLU A 152 -12.11 7.69 4.83
C GLU A 152 -11.21 7.92 6.06
N LEU A 153 -10.72 6.82 6.67
CA LEU A 153 -9.84 6.89 7.83
C LEU A 153 -8.37 6.86 7.36
N PRO A 154 -7.62 7.94 7.58
CA PRO A 154 -6.21 7.98 7.20
C PRO A 154 -5.38 7.12 8.15
N TYR A 155 -4.32 6.50 7.64
CA TYR A 155 -3.49 5.62 8.44
C TYR A 155 -2.04 5.59 7.95
N ILE A 156 -1.14 5.23 8.86
CA ILE A 156 0.24 4.91 8.54
C ILE A 156 0.28 3.43 8.17
N LEU A 157 0.69 3.14 6.94
CA LEU A 157 0.94 1.79 6.48
C LEU A 157 2.40 1.43 6.76
N HIS A 158 2.61 0.51 7.70
CA HIS A 158 3.91 -0.10 7.95
C HIS A 158 4.03 -1.37 7.12
N ASN A 159 4.82 -1.32 6.06
CA ASN A 159 4.99 -2.42 5.14
C ASN A 159 5.91 -3.50 5.70
N ILE A 160 5.35 -4.68 6.03
CA ILE A 160 6.06 -5.87 6.47
C ILE A 160 6.11 -6.91 5.35
N GLY A 161 6.87 -6.63 4.31
CA GLY A 161 7.02 -7.48 3.14
C GLY A 161 7.50 -8.90 3.48
N LYS A 162 7.54 -9.76 2.47
CA LYS A 162 8.15 -11.09 2.58
C LYS A 162 9.66 -10.94 2.49
N GLU A 163 10.39 -11.31 3.53
CA GLU A 163 11.82 -11.08 3.65
C GLU A 163 12.67 -12.35 3.39
N GLN A 164 12.03 -13.52 3.47
CA GLN A 164 12.66 -14.83 3.29
C GLN A 164 11.70 -15.84 2.66
N PHE A 165 12.24 -16.99 2.20
CA PHE A 165 11.44 -18.04 1.58
C PHE A 165 10.37 -18.60 2.52
N ALA A 166 10.64 -18.68 3.82
CA ALA A 166 9.67 -19.13 4.83
C ALA A 166 8.43 -18.23 4.95
N ASP A 167 8.49 -17.00 4.45
CA ASP A 167 7.35 -16.06 4.43
C ASP A 167 6.46 -16.26 3.19
N MET A 168 6.87 -17.13 2.27
CA MET A 168 6.12 -17.44 1.06
C MET A 168 4.98 -18.40 1.36
N GLY A 169 4.00 -18.44 0.48
CA GLY A 169 2.87 -19.34 0.56
C GLY A 169 1.52 -18.66 0.86
N PRO A 170 0.42 -19.42 0.82
CA PRO A 170 -0.90 -18.95 1.21
C PRO A 170 -0.96 -18.57 2.68
N ALA A 171 -1.88 -17.66 3.04
CA ALA A 171 -2.03 -17.17 4.41
C ALA A 171 -2.31 -18.27 5.46
N ALA A 172 -2.94 -19.37 5.02
CA ALA A 172 -3.31 -20.50 5.88
C ALA A 172 -2.28 -21.65 5.90
N MET A 173 -1.25 -21.61 5.02
CA MET A 173 -0.27 -22.68 4.89
C MET A 173 1.14 -22.12 4.89
N ARG A 174 2.00 -22.68 5.72
CA ARG A 174 3.44 -22.39 5.69
C ARG A 174 4.14 -23.32 4.71
N VAL A 175 4.99 -22.75 3.87
CA VAL A 175 5.81 -23.52 2.92
C VAL A 175 6.90 -24.33 3.65
N LYS A 176 7.35 -23.84 4.82
CA LYS A 176 8.34 -24.54 5.65
C LYS A 176 7.65 -25.04 6.93
N PRO A 177 7.67 -26.37 7.20
CA PRO A 177 7.14 -26.91 8.45
C PRO A 177 7.96 -26.47 9.66
N GLY A 178 7.33 -26.48 10.84
CA GLY A 178 7.94 -26.11 12.12
C GLY A 178 7.60 -24.71 12.61
N PRO A 179 8.13 -24.29 13.79
CA PRO A 179 7.88 -22.97 14.36
C PRO A 179 8.40 -21.88 13.43
N TYR A 180 7.59 -20.81 13.28
CA TYR A 180 8.03 -19.67 12.49
C TYR A 180 9.16 -18.92 13.19
N LYS A 181 10.24 -18.68 12.44
CA LYS A 181 11.33 -17.80 12.86
C LYS A 181 11.47 -16.69 11.81
N PRO A 182 11.30 -15.41 12.20
CA PRO A 182 11.51 -14.31 11.28
C PRO A 182 13.00 -14.22 10.89
N LYS A 183 13.26 -13.48 9.81
CA LYS A 183 14.64 -13.16 9.44
C LYS A 183 15.25 -12.23 10.48
N ALA A 184 16.44 -12.56 10.98
CA ALA A 184 17.17 -11.75 11.95
C ALA A 184 17.42 -10.33 11.40
N GLY A 185 17.15 -9.31 12.22
CA GLY A 185 17.21 -7.90 11.84
C GLY A 185 16.09 -7.44 10.89
N GLY A 186 15.15 -8.32 10.55
CA GLY A 186 14.05 -8.01 9.65
C GLY A 186 12.90 -7.26 10.32
N ARG A 187 12.04 -6.63 9.50
CA ARG A 187 10.85 -5.91 10.00
C ARG A 187 9.84 -6.83 10.69
N ARG A 188 9.73 -8.08 10.24
CA ARG A 188 8.87 -9.08 10.88
C ARG A 188 9.33 -9.45 12.28
N GLU A 189 10.63 -9.50 12.52
CA GLU A 189 11.20 -9.71 13.86
C GLU A 189 10.86 -8.55 14.78
N GLN A 190 11.00 -7.30 14.29
CA GLN A 190 10.64 -6.10 15.05
C GLN A 190 9.15 -6.08 15.42
N VAL A 191 8.27 -6.49 14.49
CA VAL A 191 6.81 -6.59 14.74
C VAL A 191 6.50 -7.64 15.80
N LEU A 192 7.13 -8.82 15.72
CA LEU A 192 6.96 -9.87 16.74
C LEU A 192 7.48 -9.42 18.11
N ALA A 193 8.60 -8.71 18.16
CA ALA A 193 9.12 -8.17 19.42
C ALA A 193 8.19 -7.10 20.03
N LYS A 194 7.46 -6.36 19.20
CA LYS A 194 6.56 -5.28 19.64
C LYS A 194 5.18 -5.80 20.08
N PHE A 195 4.66 -6.82 19.43
CA PHE A 195 3.26 -7.26 19.61
C PHE A 195 3.09 -8.71 20.09
N GLY A 196 4.15 -9.50 20.17
CA GLY A 196 4.13 -10.90 20.62
C GLY A 196 4.01 -11.86 19.45
#